data_ff5018b54219e71c465ac157020fd440
#
_entry.id   ff5018b54219e71c465ac157020fd440
#
_cell.length_a   1.000
_cell.length_b   1.000
_cell.length_c   1.000
_cell.angle_alpha   90.00
_cell.angle_beta   90.00
_cell.angle_gamma   90.00
#
_symmetry.space_group_name_H-M   'P 1'
#
loop_
_entity.id
_entity.type
_entity.pdbx_description
1 polymer ?
#
loop_
_entity_poly.entity_id
_entity_poly.type
_entity_poly.pdbx_seq_one_letter_code
_entity_poly.pdbx_strand_id
1 'polypeptide(L)'
;MNEFPILLYTTPEGGVKVNAVLKDETLWLTQGAMAELFGVQKAAISKHLKNIFESGELVEGVVVSKMETTTRHGAIEGKTQEHAVNFYNLDAIIAVGYRVNSRRATQFRIWATQVLKEYIIKGFALNDERMKQGGTPFGKDYFRELLERVQAIRTSERRIWQQITDIFAECSIDYDKDSEITRDFYGMVQNKFHYAICGETAAEIIHGRVDRTKPNLGLKTWKRAPEGRILKSDVLVAKNYLTEKQIRQLELAVSGFFDHIESLILREQTFTMKEFAESVDAFLSFGRYQILKGHGLITRETADAKAIEEYDAYNRQLKFESDFDKQIKKFLDGTGPRARKVE
;
A
#
# COMPACT_ATOMS: atom_id res chain seq x y z
N MET A 1 2.36 29.93 13.72
CA MET A 1 2.12 28.46 13.77
C MET A 1 2.50 27.95 15.14
N ASN A 2 1.75 26.97 15.66
CA ASN A 2 2.05 26.39 16.98
C ASN A 2 2.99 25.21 16.84
N GLU A 3 4.07 25.21 17.63
CA GLU A 3 4.95 24.06 17.82
C GLU A 3 4.33 23.13 18.86
N PHE A 4 4.36 21.82 18.61
CA PHE A 4 3.87 20.81 19.53
C PHE A 4 4.98 19.83 19.90
N PRO A 5 5.02 19.34 21.15
CA PRO A 5 5.96 18.31 21.55
C PRO A 5 5.56 16.97 20.89
N ILE A 6 6.41 16.46 20.03
CA ILE A 6 6.21 15.19 19.33
C ILE A 6 7.21 14.18 19.85
N LEU A 7 6.73 12.97 20.15
CA LEU A 7 7.59 11.81 20.42
C LEU A 7 8.18 11.33 19.08
N LEU A 8 9.47 11.57 18.87
CA LEU A 8 10.14 11.19 17.62
C LEU A 8 10.53 9.70 17.65
N TYR A 9 11.18 9.26 18.72
CA TYR A 9 11.58 7.86 18.92
C TYR A 9 11.76 7.56 20.41
N THR A 10 11.85 6.27 20.75
CA THR A 10 12.07 5.80 22.11
C THR A 10 13.45 5.18 22.23
N THR A 11 14.15 5.46 23.32
CA THR A 11 15.40 4.84 23.70
C THR A 11 15.20 4.04 25.01
N PRO A 12 16.16 3.19 25.42
CA PRO A 12 16.11 2.55 26.74
C PRO A 12 16.04 3.55 27.90
N GLU A 13 16.48 4.79 27.69
CA GLU A 13 16.49 5.87 28.69
C GLU A 13 15.16 6.67 28.69
N GLY A 14 14.24 6.41 27.74
CA GLY A 14 12.93 7.06 27.62
C GLY A 14 12.63 7.60 26.24
N GLY A 15 11.47 8.22 26.12
CA GLY A 15 10.99 8.84 24.87
C GLY A 15 11.71 10.15 24.56
N VAL A 16 12.22 10.30 23.35
CA VAL A 16 12.84 11.53 22.85
C VAL A 16 11.75 12.38 22.19
N LYS A 17 11.40 13.48 22.86
CA LYS A 17 10.42 14.46 22.38
C LYS A 17 11.13 15.67 21.79
N VAL A 18 10.53 16.26 20.76
CA VAL A 18 11.01 17.47 20.11
C VAL A 18 9.83 18.37 19.80
N ASN A 19 10.01 19.68 19.93
CA ASN A 19 9.01 20.65 19.50
C ASN A 19 9.09 20.79 17.96
N ALA A 20 8.03 20.39 17.28
CA ALA A 20 7.96 20.38 15.83
C ALA A 20 6.68 21.04 15.32
N VAL A 21 6.73 21.55 14.10
CA VAL A 21 5.58 21.95 13.31
C VAL A 21 5.23 20.80 12.38
N LEU A 22 3.95 20.41 12.35
CA LEU A 22 3.44 19.41 11.40
C LEU A 22 2.78 20.14 10.24
N LYS A 23 3.27 19.90 9.05
CA LYS A 23 2.76 20.50 7.81
C LYS A 23 3.10 19.60 6.63
N ASP A 24 2.16 19.46 5.67
CA ASP A 24 2.36 18.69 4.43
C ASP A 24 2.81 17.24 4.66
N GLU A 25 2.19 16.58 5.64
CA GLU A 25 2.46 15.18 6.05
C GLU A 25 3.92 14.93 6.50
N THR A 26 4.65 15.99 6.84
CA THR A 26 6.01 15.89 7.37
C THR A 26 6.16 16.74 8.63
N LEU A 27 7.25 16.54 9.35
CA LEU A 27 7.59 17.36 10.49
C LEU A 27 8.71 18.35 10.12
N TRP A 28 8.63 19.54 10.74
CA TRP A 28 9.53 20.64 10.50
C TRP A 28 10.16 21.09 11.82
N LEU A 29 11.49 21.21 11.87
CA LEU A 29 12.24 21.67 13.02
C LEU A 29 13.05 22.92 12.69
N THR A 30 13.24 23.77 13.69
CA THR A 30 14.25 24.84 13.64
C THR A 30 15.65 24.28 13.86
N GLN A 31 16.69 25.04 13.52
CA GLN A 31 18.07 24.65 13.88
C GLN A 31 18.27 24.54 15.39
N GLY A 32 17.54 25.34 16.19
CA GLY A 32 17.57 25.27 17.64
C GLY A 32 16.99 23.92 18.14
N ALA A 33 15.84 23.54 17.64
CA ALA A 33 15.20 22.26 17.98
C ALA A 33 16.05 21.05 17.55
N MET A 34 16.70 21.11 16.37
CA MET A 34 17.66 20.07 15.96
C MET A 34 18.90 20.02 16.86
N ALA A 35 19.41 21.18 17.31
CA ALA A 35 20.54 21.24 18.22
C ALA A 35 20.20 20.59 19.57
N GLU A 36 19.01 20.83 20.10
CA GLU A 36 18.48 20.19 21.30
C GLU A 36 18.28 18.69 21.09
N LEU A 37 17.65 18.28 19.97
CA LEU A 37 17.42 16.88 19.60
C LEU A 37 18.73 16.08 19.61
N PHE A 38 19.75 16.60 18.94
CA PHE A 38 21.04 15.91 18.80
C PHE A 38 22.05 16.22 19.89
N GLY A 39 21.73 17.12 20.83
CA GLY A 39 22.59 17.47 21.95
C GLY A 39 23.90 18.15 21.52
N VAL A 40 23.81 19.09 20.57
CA VAL A 40 24.93 19.88 20.05
C VAL A 40 24.59 21.36 19.98
N GLN A 41 25.59 22.21 19.70
CA GLN A 41 25.35 23.63 19.51
C GLN A 41 24.71 23.94 18.15
N LYS A 42 23.87 24.98 18.08
CA LYS A 42 23.23 25.47 16.84
C LYS A 42 24.25 25.72 15.70
N ALA A 43 25.44 26.20 16.03
CA ALA A 43 26.52 26.43 15.06
C ALA A 43 26.96 25.14 14.35
N ALA A 44 26.98 23.99 15.07
CA ALA A 44 27.28 22.69 14.48
C ALA A 44 26.21 22.27 13.48
N ILE A 45 24.93 22.44 13.84
CA ILE A 45 23.81 22.17 12.93
C ILE A 45 23.92 23.03 11.65
N SER A 46 24.15 24.33 11.81
CA SER A 46 24.33 25.24 10.67
C SER A 46 25.46 24.80 9.73
N LYS A 47 26.60 24.36 10.29
CA LYS A 47 27.71 23.83 9.49
C LYS A 47 27.34 22.55 8.73
N HIS A 48 26.64 21.63 9.38
CA HIS A 48 26.19 20.39 8.72
C HIS A 48 25.20 20.68 7.60
N LEU A 49 24.20 21.54 7.81
CA LEU A 49 23.24 21.94 6.78
C LEU A 49 23.94 22.59 5.59
N LYS A 50 24.90 23.54 5.84
CA LYS A 50 25.68 24.13 4.79
C LYS A 50 26.41 23.08 3.94
N ASN A 51 27.07 22.11 4.57
CA ASN A 51 27.79 21.05 3.87
C ASN A 51 26.84 20.13 3.07
N ILE A 52 25.62 19.87 3.58
CA ILE A 52 24.58 19.07 2.89
C ILE A 52 24.14 19.77 1.59
N PHE A 53 23.91 21.08 1.66
CA PHE A 53 23.50 21.86 0.50
C PHE A 53 24.65 22.05 -0.51
N GLU A 54 25.85 22.33 -0.06
CA GLU A 54 27.04 22.49 -0.91
C GLU A 54 27.43 21.16 -1.62
N SER A 55 27.20 20.00 -0.96
CA SER A 55 27.44 18.68 -1.59
C SER A 55 26.35 18.26 -2.57
N GLY A 56 25.24 19.00 -2.64
CA GLY A 56 24.11 18.65 -3.49
C GLY A 56 23.29 17.45 -3.00
N GLU A 57 23.52 17.00 -1.74
CA GLU A 57 22.74 15.88 -1.15
C GLU A 57 21.26 16.25 -1.02
N LEU A 58 20.97 17.49 -0.63
CA LEU A 58 19.61 18.04 -0.58
C LEU A 58 19.56 19.43 -1.25
N VAL A 59 18.41 19.72 -1.87
CA VAL A 59 18.14 21.02 -2.47
C VAL A 59 17.49 21.93 -1.42
N GLU A 60 18.17 23.02 -1.04
CA GLU A 60 17.71 23.92 0.04
C GLU A 60 16.27 24.39 -0.17
N GLY A 61 15.89 24.82 -1.38
CA GLY A 61 14.53 25.30 -1.68
C GLY A 61 13.41 24.28 -1.51
N VAL A 62 13.75 22.97 -1.38
CA VAL A 62 12.77 21.89 -1.16
C VAL A 62 12.64 21.58 0.33
N VAL A 63 13.73 21.61 1.07
CA VAL A 63 13.79 21.15 2.46
C VAL A 63 13.77 22.26 3.51
N VAL A 64 13.80 23.52 3.09
CA VAL A 64 13.75 24.71 3.98
C VAL A 64 12.49 25.53 3.68
N SER A 65 11.74 25.86 4.72
CA SER A 65 10.58 26.75 4.66
C SER A 65 10.71 27.87 5.68
N LYS A 66 10.45 29.12 5.27
CA LYS A 66 10.33 30.24 6.21
C LYS A 66 8.93 30.25 6.78
N MET A 67 8.82 30.16 8.10
CA MET A 67 7.55 30.21 8.82
C MET A 67 7.60 31.29 9.89
N GLU A 68 6.48 31.96 10.11
CA GLU A 68 6.33 32.95 11.16
C GLU A 68 6.06 32.25 12.50
N THR A 69 6.90 32.53 13.48
CA THR A 69 6.76 32.09 14.86
C THR A 69 6.51 33.30 15.77
N THR A 70 5.58 33.13 16.69
CA THR A 70 5.22 34.13 17.66
C THR A 70 6.01 33.89 18.95
N THR A 71 6.89 34.79 19.31
CA THR A 71 7.63 34.75 20.57
C THR A 71 7.18 35.88 21.51
N ARG A 72 7.30 35.69 22.84
CA ARG A 72 7.03 36.77 23.79
C ARG A 72 8.06 37.87 23.61
N HIS A 73 7.61 39.12 23.61
CA HIS A 73 8.49 40.28 23.55
C HIS A 73 9.29 40.41 24.86
N GLY A 74 10.62 40.36 24.77
CA GLY A 74 11.50 40.32 25.97
C GLY A 74 11.46 41.56 26.86
N ALA A 75 10.99 42.73 26.36
CA ALA A 75 10.99 43.98 27.10
C ALA A 75 9.59 44.52 27.45
N ILE A 76 8.51 43.95 26.91
CA ILE A 76 7.14 44.44 27.14
C ILE A 76 6.26 43.23 27.50
N GLU A 77 5.80 43.23 28.76
CA GLU A 77 4.93 42.17 29.27
C GLU A 77 3.57 42.15 28.50
N GLY A 78 3.16 40.93 28.04
CA GLY A 78 1.92 40.76 27.29
C GLY A 78 1.99 41.01 25.79
N LYS A 79 3.13 41.55 25.23
CA LYS A 79 3.32 41.67 23.79
C LYS A 79 4.02 40.43 23.19
N THR A 80 3.58 40.05 22.02
CA THR A 80 4.20 39.02 21.19
C THR A 80 4.87 39.65 19.99
N GLN A 81 6.01 39.10 19.56
CA GLN A 81 6.73 39.51 18.38
C GLN A 81 6.77 38.36 17.38
N GLU A 82 6.43 38.64 16.14
CA GLU A 82 6.49 37.67 15.04
C GLU A 82 7.86 37.75 14.36
N HIS A 83 8.50 36.59 14.23
CA HIS A 83 9.76 36.45 13.54
C HIS A 83 9.65 35.35 12.47
N ALA A 84 10.16 35.64 11.28
CA ALA A 84 10.32 34.61 10.25
C ALA A 84 11.55 33.75 10.58
N VAL A 85 11.35 32.49 10.81
CA VAL A 85 12.38 31.50 11.15
C VAL A 85 12.44 30.41 10.08
N ASN A 86 13.65 29.95 9.76
CA ASN A 86 13.83 28.82 8.86
C ASN A 86 13.54 27.52 9.60
N PHE A 87 12.62 26.76 9.04
CA PHE A 87 12.30 25.41 9.42
C PHE A 87 12.82 24.43 8.37
N TYR A 88 13.21 23.26 8.81
CA TYR A 88 13.83 22.20 8.03
C TYR A 88 12.96 20.94 8.12
N ASN A 89 12.66 20.32 7.00
CA ASN A 89 11.80 19.14 6.94
C ASN A 89 12.51 17.88 7.46
N LEU A 90 11.79 16.74 7.47
CA LEU A 90 12.29 15.48 7.96
C LEU A 90 13.55 14.99 7.22
N ASP A 91 13.67 15.23 5.91
CA ASP A 91 14.84 14.84 5.13
C ASP A 91 16.11 15.54 5.63
N ALA A 92 16.01 16.84 5.86
CA ALA A 92 17.13 17.63 6.41
C ALA A 92 17.49 17.17 7.84
N ILE A 93 16.50 16.85 8.66
CA ILE A 93 16.71 16.34 10.03
C ILE A 93 17.45 15.01 10.00
N ILE A 94 17.06 14.10 9.14
CA ILE A 94 17.71 12.79 8.96
C ILE A 94 19.15 12.98 8.49
N ALA A 95 19.37 13.76 7.44
CA ALA A 95 20.69 14.02 6.88
C ALA A 95 21.65 14.62 7.93
N VAL A 96 21.20 15.57 8.73
CA VAL A 96 21.95 16.14 9.85
C VAL A 96 22.24 15.08 10.93
N GLY A 97 21.24 14.28 11.31
CA GLY A 97 21.37 13.23 12.32
C GLY A 97 22.41 12.16 11.98
N TYR A 98 22.61 11.88 10.70
CA TYR A 98 23.68 10.97 10.24
C TYR A 98 25.08 11.59 10.27
N ARG A 99 25.19 12.93 10.21
CA ARG A 99 26.49 13.65 10.17
C ARG A 99 26.95 14.15 11.53
N VAL A 100 26.03 14.37 12.47
CA VAL A 100 26.36 14.86 13.82
C VAL A 100 27.07 13.80 14.64
N ASN A 101 28.19 14.16 15.28
CA ASN A 101 28.91 13.28 16.21
C ASN A 101 28.53 13.62 17.65
N SER A 102 27.51 12.94 18.17
CA SER A 102 27.06 13.04 19.57
C SER A 102 26.43 11.73 20.04
N ARG A 103 26.31 11.53 21.37
CA ARG A 103 25.60 10.38 21.95
C ARG A 103 24.14 10.30 21.47
N ARG A 104 23.42 11.43 21.46
CA ARG A 104 22.03 11.49 21.01
C ARG A 104 21.89 11.19 19.52
N ALA A 105 22.78 11.71 18.68
CA ALA A 105 22.80 11.39 17.26
C ALA A 105 23.12 9.88 17.02
N THR A 106 23.98 9.29 17.85
CA THR A 106 24.24 7.85 17.79
C THR A 106 22.99 7.05 18.15
N GLN A 107 22.25 7.43 19.18
CA GLN A 107 20.98 6.79 19.55
C GLN A 107 19.95 6.92 18.44
N PHE A 108 19.86 8.09 17.80
CA PHE A 108 18.99 8.30 16.66
C PHE A 108 19.34 7.35 15.49
N ARG A 109 20.63 7.24 15.14
CA ARG A 109 21.08 6.31 14.07
C ARG A 109 20.81 4.86 14.40
N ILE A 110 20.98 4.42 15.66
CA ILE A 110 20.65 3.06 16.10
C ILE A 110 19.17 2.79 15.87
N TRP A 111 18.29 3.69 16.34
CA TRP A 111 16.86 3.58 16.13
C TRP A 111 16.48 3.56 14.64
N ALA A 112 16.98 4.50 13.84
CA ALA A 112 16.68 4.58 12.40
C ALA A 112 17.15 3.32 11.66
N THR A 113 18.35 2.81 12.02
CA THR A 113 18.88 1.55 11.46
C THR A 113 18.01 0.36 11.84
N GLN A 114 17.49 0.32 13.06
CA GLN A 114 16.62 -0.76 13.51
C GLN A 114 15.30 -0.77 12.73
N VAL A 115 14.67 0.38 12.54
CA VAL A 115 13.44 0.52 11.73
C VAL A 115 13.70 0.09 10.28
N LEU A 116 14.80 0.55 9.69
CA LEU A 116 15.17 0.17 8.33
C LEU A 116 15.46 -1.33 8.20
N LYS A 117 16.18 -1.89 9.17
CA LYS A 117 16.47 -3.34 9.23
C LYS A 117 15.18 -4.16 9.34
N GLU A 118 14.25 -3.74 10.16
CA GLU A 118 12.94 -4.38 10.30
C GLU A 118 12.19 -4.36 8.97
N TYR A 119 12.13 -3.20 8.31
CA TYR A 119 11.49 -3.07 7.01
C TYR A 119 12.16 -3.94 5.93
N ILE A 120 13.48 -3.97 5.87
CA ILE A 120 14.22 -4.80 4.88
C ILE A 120 13.97 -6.29 5.10
N ILE A 121 13.96 -6.75 6.35
CA ILE A 121 13.81 -8.17 6.69
C ILE A 121 12.36 -8.63 6.58
N LYS A 122 11.43 -7.86 7.16
CA LYS A 122 10.01 -8.25 7.27
C LYS A 122 9.14 -7.72 6.12
N GLY A 123 9.59 -6.66 5.41
CA GLY A 123 8.81 -5.94 4.43
C GLY A 123 7.85 -4.90 5.02
N PHE A 124 7.85 -4.70 6.33
CA PHE A 124 7.09 -3.66 7.03
C PHE A 124 7.78 -3.25 8.33
N ALA A 125 7.47 -2.05 8.81
CA ALA A 125 7.78 -1.56 10.15
C ALA A 125 6.55 -0.83 10.69
N LEU A 126 6.08 -1.18 11.90
CA LEU A 126 4.87 -0.64 12.51
C LEU A 126 5.19 -0.04 13.88
N ASN A 127 4.52 1.05 14.20
CA ASN A 127 4.49 1.60 15.54
C ASN A 127 3.13 1.24 16.17
N ASP A 128 3.07 0.07 16.82
CA ASP A 128 1.85 -0.50 17.40
C ASP A 128 1.19 0.45 18.41
N GLU A 129 1.99 1.08 19.28
CA GLU A 129 1.47 2.02 20.27
C GLU A 129 0.76 3.21 19.64
N ARG A 130 1.36 3.76 18.58
CA ARG A 130 0.76 4.86 17.82
C ARG A 130 -0.52 4.43 17.10
N MET A 131 -0.57 3.21 16.57
CA MET A 131 -1.74 2.68 15.89
C MET A 131 -2.91 2.41 16.85
N LYS A 132 -2.62 1.97 18.10
CA LYS A 132 -3.63 1.72 19.14
C LYS A 132 -4.24 3.01 19.71
N GLN A 133 -3.48 4.11 19.74
CA GLN A 133 -3.92 5.35 20.41
C GLN A 133 -5.00 6.12 19.64
N GLY A 134 -5.29 5.81 18.39
CA GLY A 134 -6.36 6.42 17.58
C GLY A 134 -6.19 7.91 17.29
N GLY A 135 -5.20 8.57 17.86
CA GLY A 135 -4.85 9.96 17.61
C GLY A 135 -3.73 10.08 16.61
N THR A 136 -3.91 10.92 15.57
CA THR A 136 -2.85 11.11 14.58
C THR A 136 -2.29 12.53 14.67
N PRO A 137 -0.97 12.69 14.78
CA PRO A 137 -0.35 14.01 14.74
C PRO A 137 -0.65 14.77 13.45
N PHE A 138 -0.95 14.05 12.36
CA PHE A 138 -1.20 14.59 11.02
C PHE A 138 -2.69 14.71 10.67
N GLY A 139 -3.62 14.44 11.60
CA GLY A 139 -5.06 14.56 11.37
C GLY A 139 -5.68 13.48 10.47
N LYS A 140 -4.90 12.48 10.05
CA LYS A 140 -5.37 11.32 9.26
C LYS A 140 -5.37 10.05 10.09
N ASP A 141 -6.41 9.24 9.93
CA ASP A 141 -6.50 7.90 10.53
C ASP A 141 -5.75 6.87 9.66
N TYR A 142 -4.45 6.73 9.93
CA TYR A 142 -3.61 5.74 9.24
C TYR A 142 -3.93 4.29 9.62
N PHE A 143 -4.66 4.05 10.71
CA PHE A 143 -5.11 2.71 11.08
C PHE A 143 -6.05 2.13 10.01
N ARG A 144 -6.95 2.95 9.47
CA ARG A 144 -7.83 2.54 8.37
C ARG A 144 -7.04 2.21 7.10
N GLU A 145 -6.04 3.02 6.76
CA GLU A 145 -5.15 2.76 5.63
C GLU A 145 -4.39 1.43 5.82
N LEU A 146 -3.87 1.20 7.02
CA LEU A 146 -3.19 -0.06 7.36
C LEU A 146 -4.13 -1.25 7.19
N LEU A 147 -5.36 -1.19 7.71
CA LEU A 147 -6.36 -2.24 7.54
C LEU A 147 -6.64 -2.53 6.07
N GLU A 148 -6.83 -1.50 5.25
CA GLU A 148 -7.07 -1.65 3.82
C GLU A 148 -5.88 -2.33 3.11
N ARG A 149 -4.63 -1.96 3.45
CA ARG A 149 -3.42 -2.61 2.91
C ARG A 149 -3.28 -4.05 3.36
N VAL A 150 -3.51 -4.35 4.63
CA VAL A 150 -3.47 -5.73 5.16
C VAL A 150 -4.52 -6.59 4.49
N GLN A 151 -5.77 -6.09 4.34
CA GLN A 151 -6.83 -6.78 3.61
C GLN A 151 -6.43 -7.05 2.16
N ALA A 152 -5.89 -6.05 1.45
CA ALA A 152 -5.44 -6.21 0.07
C ALA A 152 -4.30 -7.25 -0.07
N ILE A 153 -3.37 -7.30 0.89
CA ILE A 153 -2.29 -8.31 0.91
C ILE A 153 -2.87 -9.70 1.19
N ARG A 154 -3.75 -9.81 2.18
CA ARG A 154 -4.39 -11.07 2.59
C ARG A 154 -5.25 -11.65 1.46
N THR A 155 -5.92 -10.80 0.70
CA THR A 155 -6.79 -11.16 -0.41
C THR A 155 -6.10 -11.18 -1.77
N SER A 156 -4.78 -11.06 -1.82
CA SER A 156 -4.05 -11.30 -3.07
C SER A 156 -4.26 -12.76 -3.51
N GLU A 157 -4.56 -12.98 -4.78
CA GLU A 157 -5.00 -14.27 -5.34
C GLU A 157 -4.12 -15.45 -4.88
N ARG A 158 -2.80 -15.29 -4.94
CA ARG A 158 -1.86 -16.33 -4.51
C ARG A 158 -1.94 -16.62 -3.01
N ARG A 159 -2.13 -15.62 -2.16
CA ARG A 159 -2.22 -15.78 -0.70
C ARG A 159 -3.53 -16.42 -0.28
N ILE A 160 -4.64 -16.06 -0.92
CA ILE A 160 -5.95 -16.69 -0.70
C ILE A 160 -5.84 -18.19 -0.90
N TRP A 161 -5.28 -18.60 -2.05
CA TRP A 161 -5.17 -20.02 -2.38
C TRP A 161 -4.24 -20.76 -1.41
N GLN A 162 -3.12 -20.18 -1.02
CA GLN A 162 -2.26 -20.78 -0.01
C GLN A 162 -2.97 -20.94 1.33
N GLN A 163 -3.63 -19.91 1.83
CA GLN A 163 -4.35 -19.98 3.11
C GLN A 163 -5.50 -20.99 3.08
N ILE A 164 -6.27 -21.03 1.99
CA ILE A 164 -7.33 -22.04 1.82
C ILE A 164 -6.72 -23.44 1.85
N THR A 165 -5.60 -23.68 1.15
CA THR A 165 -4.93 -24.97 1.14
C THR A 165 -4.41 -25.36 2.52
N ASP A 166 -3.75 -24.44 3.22
CA ASP A 166 -3.21 -24.66 4.56
C ASP A 166 -4.32 -24.97 5.56
N ILE A 167 -5.40 -24.20 5.55
CA ILE A 167 -6.59 -24.40 6.39
C ILE A 167 -7.24 -25.76 6.09
N PHE A 168 -7.36 -26.11 4.82
CA PHE A 168 -7.89 -27.42 4.42
C PHE A 168 -7.07 -28.57 4.97
N ALA A 169 -5.75 -28.47 4.84
CA ALA A 169 -4.85 -29.50 5.31
C ALA A 169 -4.88 -29.64 6.84
N GLU A 170 -5.08 -28.54 7.56
CA GLU A 170 -5.11 -28.54 9.03
C GLU A 170 -6.47 -28.98 9.61
N CYS A 171 -7.58 -28.67 8.94
CA CYS A 171 -8.91 -28.85 9.51
C CYS A 171 -9.69 -30.03 8.94
N SER A 172 -9.34 -30.53 7.75
CA SER A 172 -10.10 -31.60 7.11
C SER A 172 -9.52 -32.98 7.45
N ILE A 173 -10.38 -33.81 8.04
CA ILE A 173 -10.01 -35.21 8.41
C ILE A 173 -9.88 -36.13 7.20
N ASP A 174 -10.44 -35.77 6.06
CA ASP A 174 -10.46 -36.47 4.79
C ASP A 174 -9.72 -35.74 3.68
N TYR A 175 -8.77 -34.83 4.05
CA TYR A 175 -8.00 -34.05 3.07
C TYR A 175 -7.07 -34.93 2.23
N ASP A 176 -7.29 -34.90 0.93
CA ASP A 176 -6.39 -35.46 -0.08
C ASP A 176 -6.14 -34.40 -1.17
N LYS A 177 -4.89 -33.93 -1.23
CA LYS A 177 -4.47 -32.87 -2.18
C LYS A 177 -4.67 -33.23 -3.66
N ASP A 178 -4.68 -34.54 -3.97
CA ASP A 178 -4.76 -35.05 -5.34
C ASP A 178 -6.19 -35.49 -5.71
N SER A 179 -7.15 -35.44 -4.76
CA SER A 179 -8.52 -35.79 -5.00
C SER A 179 -9.23 -34.84 -5.95
N GLU A 180 -10.18 -35.32 -6.70
CA GLU A 180 -11.06 -34.54 -7.56
C GLU A 180 -11.84 -33.49 -6.75
N ILE A 181 -12.32 -33.90 -5.57
CA ILE A 181 -13.05 -33.03 -4.64
C ILE A 181 -12.20 -31.78 -4.25
N THR A 182 -10.89 -31.94 -3.99
CA THR A 182 -10.00 -30.85 -3.65
C THR A 182 -9.83 -29.87 -4.81
N ARG A 183 -9.66 -30.39 -6.03
CA ARG A 183 -9.51 -29.54 -7.23
C ARG A 183 -10.79 -28.76 -7.55
N ASP A 184 -11.94 -29.43 -7.49
CA ASP A 184 -13.24 -28.81 -7.75
C ASP A 184 -13.62 -27.79 -6.68
N PHE A 185 -13.22 -28.03 -5.44
CA PHE A 185 -13.50 -27.15 -4.33
C PHE A 185 -12.93 -25.74 -4.55
N TYR A 186 -11.69 -25.60 -4.99
CA TYR A 186 -11.08 -24.29 -5.21
C TYR A 186 -11.86 -23.47 -6.26
N GLY A 187 -12.21 -24.09 -7.38
CA GLY A 187 -13.02 -23.46 -8.41
C GLY A 187 -14.40 -23.07 -7.90
N MET A 188 -15.01 -23.95 -7.10
CA MET A 188 -16.32 -23.72 -6.50
C MET A 188 -16.30 -22.55 -5.52
N VAL A 189 -15.34 -22.50 -4.59
CA VAL A 189 -15.22 -21.38 -3.61
C VAL A 189 -15.03 -20.05 -4.33
N GLN A 190 -14.13 -20.00 -5.30
CA GLN A 190 -13.90 -18.80 -6.08
C GLN A 190 -15.17 -18.33 -6.79
N ASN A 191 -15.89 -19.23 -7.41
CA ASN A 191 -17.14 -18.94 -8.11
C ASN A 191 -18.23 -18.46 -7.16
N LYS A 192 -18.35 -19.06 -5.97
CA LYS A 192 -19.34 -18.64 -4.94
C LYS A 192 -19.08 -17.20 -4.48
N PHE A 193 -17.82 -16.80 -4.23
CA PHE A 193 -17.50 -15.43 -3.84
C PHE A 193 -17.70 -14.44 -4.98
N HIS A 194 -17.32 -14.78 -6.22
CA HIS A 194 -17.59 -13.90 -7.36
C HIS A 194 -19.09 -13.72 -7.57
N TYR A 195 -19.86 -14.81 -7.51
CA TYR A 195 -21.31 -14.75 -7.66
C TYR A 195 -21.98 -13.95 -6.53
N ALA A 196 -21.53 -14.12 -5.31
CA ALA A 196 -22.02 -13.36 -4.16
C ALA A 196 -21.92 -11.84 -4.34
N ILE A 197 -20.85 -11.36 -5.02
CA ILE A 197 -20.58 -9.93 -5.23
C ILE A 197 -21.13 -9.41 -6.55
N CYS A 198 -21.07 -10.21 -7.61
CA CYS A 198 -21.32 -9.75 -8.98
C CYS A 198 -22.61 -10.34 -9.58
N GLY A 199 -23.18 -11.41 -8.98
CA GLY A 199 -24.23 -12.21 -9.60
C GLY A 199 -23.76 -13.07 -10.78
N GLU A 200 -22.43 -13.19 -10.96
CA GLU A 200 -21.77 -13.88 -12.07
C GLU A 200 -20.60 -14.71 -11.54
N THR A 201 -20.36 -15.90 -12.08
CA THR A 201 -19.17 -16.70 -11.81
C THR A 201 -17.93 -16.09 -12.46
N ALA A 202 -16.74 -16.53 -12.08
CA ALA A 202 -15.50 -16.04 -12.69
C ALA A 202 -15.46 -16.22 -14.21
N ALA A 203 -15.97 -17.37 -14.71
CA ALA A 203 -16.06 -17.64 -16.14
C ALA A 203 -17.07 -16.72 -16.83
N GLU A 204 -18.23 -16.51 -16.24
CA GLU A 204 -19.27 -15.61 -16.77
C GLU A 204 -18.79 -14.15 -16.82
N ILE A 205 -18.06 -13.67 -15.79
CA ILE A 205 -17.45 -12.35 -15.78
C ILE A 205 -16.49 -12.17 -16.95
N ILE A 206 -15.57 -13.12 -17.16
CA ILE A 206 -14.61 -13.07 -18.26
C ILE A 206 -15.37 -13.08 -19.59
N HIS A 207 -16.23 -14.07 -19.80
CA HIS A 207 -16.96 -14.27 -21.05
C HIS A 207 -17.86 -13.06 -21.41
N GLY A 208 -18.55 -12.48 -20.42
CA GLY A 208 -19.49 -11.38 -20.63
C GLY A 208 -18.83 -10.02 -20.80
N ARG A 209 -17.62 -9.83 -20.24
CA ARG A 209 -16.98 -8.50 -20.17
C ARG A 209 -15.82 -8.31 -21.12
N VAL A 210 -15.15 -9.39 -21.57
CA VAL A 210 -14.09 -9.31 -22.58
C VAL A 210 -14.67 -8.87 -23.92
N ASP A 211 -14.10 -7.80 -24.49
CA ASP A 211 -14.61 -7.22 -25.72
C ASP A 211 -13.52 -6.33 -26.36
N ARG A 212 -13.04 -6.72 -27.55
CA ARG A 212 -12.00 -5.99 -28.30
C ARG A 212 -12.41 -4.60 -28.72
N THR A 213 -13.72 -4.29 -28.74
CA THR A 213 -14.22 -2.96 -29.10
C THR A 213 -14.20 -1.99 -27.94
N LYS A 214 -14.08 -2.49 -26.71
CA LYS A 214 -14.02 -1.68 -25.50
C LYS A 214 -12.59 -1.24 -25.20
N PRO A 215 -12.41 -0.08 -24.55
CA PRO A 215 -11.10 0.32 -24.03
C PRO A 215 -10.49 -0.79 -23.16
N ASN A 216 -9.21 -1.09 -23.40
CA ASN A 216 -8.46 -2.09 -22.64
C ASN A 216 -9.13 -3.49 -22.62
N LEU A 217 -9.80 -3.90 -23.70
CA LEU A 217 -10.53 -5.19 -23.76
C LEU A 217 -11.63 -5.33 -22.68
N GLY A 218 -12.14 -4.24 -22.15
CA GLY A 218 -13.09 -4.23 -21.03
C GLY A 218 -12.45 -4.40 -19.64
N LEU A 219 -11.14 -4.60 -19.56
CA LEU A 219 -10.39 -4.67 -18.30
C LEU A 219 -10.43 -3.34 -17.55
N LYS A 220 -10.55 -3.42 -16.23
CA LYS A 220 -10.45 -2.27 -15.32
C LYS A 220 -9.06 -2.14 -14.73
N THR A 221 -8.34 -3.26 -14.60
CA THR A 221 -6.93 -3.32 -14.17
C THR A 221 -6.19 -4.46 -14.87
N TRP A 222 -4.87 -4.44 -14.87
CA TRP A 222 -3.98 -5.50 -15.35
C TRP A 222 -2.61 -5.35 -14.71
N LYS A 223 -1.74 -6.35 -14.85
CA LYS A 223 -0.44 -6.42 -14.16
C LYS A 223 0.43 -5.16 -14.31
N ARG A 224 0.34 -4.48 -15.45
CA ARG A 224 1.13 -3.28 -15.76
C ARG A 224 0.27 -2.03 -15.96
N ALA A 225 -0.94 -2.00 -15.38
CA ALA A 225 -1.84 -0.85 -15.46
C ALA A 225 -1.23 0.40 -14.78
N PRO A 226 -1.60 1.62 -15.18
CA PRO A 226 -2.49 1.95 -16.31
C PRO A 226 -1.77 2.04 -17.66
N GLU A 227 -0.46 2.29 -17.68
CA GLU A 227 0.28 2.63 -18.92
C GLU A 227 0.92 1.42 -19.63
N GLY A 228 1.09 0.32 -18.89
CA GLY A 228 1.77 -0.86 -19.40
C GLY A 228 0.86 -1.73 -20.28
N ARG A 229 1.49 -2.50 -21.18
CA ARG A 229 0.79 -3.40 -22.11
C ARG A 229 -0.02 -4.48 -21.38
N ILE A 230 -1.23 -4.73 -21.84
CA ILE A 230 -2.06 -5.87 -21.42
C ILE A 230 -1.41 -7.16 -21.95
N LEU A 231 -1.29 -8.16 -21.07
CA LEU A 231 -0.76 -9.47 -21.38
C LEU A 231 -1.91 -10.48 -21.60
N LYS A 232 -1.65 -11.56 -22.32
CA LYS A 232 -2.61 -12.66 -22.52
C LYS A 232 -3.07 -13.27 -21.21
N SER A 233 -2.19 -13.32 -20.20
CA SER A 233 -2.54 -13.77 -18.85
C SER A 233 -3.51 -12.84 -18.12
N ASP A 234 -3.52 -11.53 -18.44
CA ASP A 234 -4.38 -10.56 -17.76
C ASP A 234 -5.86 -10.74 -18.11
N VAL A 235 -6.16 -11.13 -19.38
CA VAL A 235 -7.54 -11.32 -19.86
C VAL A 235 -8.21 -12.58 -19.30
N LEU A 236 -7.43 -13.49 -18.72
CA LEU A 236 -7.90 -14.72 -18.12
C LEU A 236 -8.24 -14.58 -16.61
N VAL A 237 -8.07 -13.40 -16.04
CA VAL A 237 -8.31 -13.13 -14.61
C VAL A 237 -9.58 -12.34 -14.42
N ALA A 238 -10.62 -12.96 -13.86
CA ALA A 238 -11.93 -12.35 -13.65
C ALA A 238 -11.86 -11.04 -12.83
N LYS A 239 -11.00 -11.01 -11.81
CA LYS A 239 -10.78 -9.82 -10.95
C LYS A 239 -10.40 -8.58 -11.76
N ASN A 240 -9.71 -8.74 -12.88
CA ASN A 240 -9.28 -7.64 -13.73
C ASN A 240 -10.44 -6.91 -14.44
N TYR A 241 -11.60 -7.52 -14.52
CA TYR A 241 -12.83 -6.93 -15.09
C TYR A 241 -13.75 -6.30 -14.06
N LEU A 242 -13.42 -6.40 -12.75
CA LEU A 242 -14.23 -5.85 -11.68
C LEU A 242 -13.97 -4.37 -11.47
N THR A 243 -15.01 -3.66 -11.04
CA THR A 243 -14.86 -2.28 -10.57
C THR A 243 -14.15 -2.26 -9.21
N GLU A 244 -13.53 -1.15 -8.86
CA GLU A 244 -12.87 -0.96 -7.57
C GLU A 244 -13.80 -1.29 -6.38
N LYS A 245 -15.07 -0.86 -6.46
CA LYS A 245 -16.09 -1.18 -5.46
C LYS A 245 -16.31 -2.70 -5.34
N GLN A 246 -16.42 -3.41 -6.48
CA GLN A 246 -16.60 -4.87 -6.47
C GLN A 246 -15.37 -5.59 -5.94
N ILE A 247 -14.17 -5.13 -6.29
CA ILE A 247 -12.91 -5.67 -5.76
C ILE A 247 -12.90 -5.53 -4.24
N ARG A 248 -13.20 -4.34 -3.72
CA ARG A 248 -13.25 -4.10 -2.27
C ARG A 248 -14.29 -4.95 -1.55
N GLN A 249 -15.48 -5.12 -2.13
CA GLN A 249 -16.51 -5.99 -1.57
C GLN A 249 -16.07 -7.46 -1.56
N LEU A 250 -15.42 -7.93 -2.62
CA LEU A 250 -14.86 -9.28 -2.71
C LEU A 250 -13.79 -9.51 -1.63
N GLU A 251 -12.88 -8.56 -1.48
CA GLU A 251 -11.82 -8.59 -0.48
C GLU A 251 -12.37 -8.65 0.95
N LEU A 252 -13.39 -7.86 1.26
CA LEU A 252 -14.04 -7.88 2.56
C LEU A 252 -14.75 -9.21 2.82
N ALA A 253 -15.49 -9.74 1.85
CA ALA A 253 -16.20 -10.99 2.00
C ALA A 253 -15.24 -12.19 2.21
N VAL A 254 -14.16 -12.25 1.41
CA VAL A 254 -13.15 -13.30 1.54
C VAL A 254 -12.39 -13.19 2.87
N SER A 255 -11.98 -11.97 3.28
CA SER A 255 -11.31 -11.77 4.56
C SER A 255 -12.20 -12.16 5.74
N GLY A 256 -13.49 -11.79 5.71
CA GLY A 256 -14.44 -12.16 6.76
C GLY A 256 -14.67 -13.68 6.84
N PHE A 257 -14.65 -14.35 5.70
CA PHE A 257 -14.71 -15.82 5.69
C PHE A 257 -13.48 -16.45 6.34
N PHE A 258 -12.28 -15.94 6.07
CA PHE A 258 -11.06 -16.41 6.73
C PHE A 258 -11.10 -16.20 8.24
N ASP A 259 -11.54 -15.04 8.71
CA ASP A 259 -11.67 -14.75 10.14
C ASP A 259 -12.68 -15.73 10.80
N HIS A 260 -13.75 -16.07 10.07
CA HIS A 260 -14.73 -17.07 10.52
C HIS A 260 -14.09 -18.47 10.65
N ILE A 261 -13.37 -18.93 9.65
CA ILE A 261 -12.70 -20.24 9.65
C ILE A 261 -11.62 -20.31 10.72
N GLU A 262 -10.77 -19.27 10.84
CA GLU A 262 -9.75 -19.19 11.89
C GLU A 262 -10.38 -19.31 13.30
N SER A 263 -11.53 -18.69 13.51
CA SER A 263 -12.32 -18.84 14.74
C SER A 263 -12.82 -20.29 14.97
N LEU A 264 -13.12 -21.06 13.92
CA LEU A 264 -13.51 -22.46 14.03
C LEU A 264 -12.31 -23.35 14.38
N ILE A 265 -11.15 -23.10 13.79
CA ILE A 265 -9.89 -23.78 14.09
C ILE A 265 -9.49 -23.60 15.54
N LEU A 266 -9.52 -22.34 16.03
CA LEU A 266 -9.19 -22.04 17.44
C LEU A 266 -10.10 -22.74 18.45
N ARG A 267 -11.28 -23.21 18.00
CA ARG A 267 -12.21 -24.03 18.80
C ARG A 267 -12.03 -25.53 18.58
N GLU A 268 -10.93 -25.94 17.94
CA GLU A 268 -10.59 -27.34 17.67
C GLU A 268 -11.70 -28.11 16.89
N GLN A 269 -12.45 -27.39 16.06
CA GLN A 269 -13.47 -28.03 15.22
C GLN A 269 -12.80 -28.63 13.98
N THR A 270 -13.00 -29.91 13.76
CA THR A 270 -12.59 -30.64 12.54
C THR A 270 -13.75 -30.78 11.59
N PHE A 271 -13.47 -30.73 10.30
CA PHE A 271 -14.46 -30.79 9.24
C PHE A 271 -14.07 -31.85 8.22
N THR A 272 -15.07 -32.42 7.56
CA THR A 272 -14.86 -33.03 6.26
C THR A 272 -14.79 -31.96 5.18
N MET A 273 -14.20 -32.26 4.04
CA MET A 273 -14.15 -31.34 2.90
C MET A 273 -15.56 -30.89 2.46
N LYS A 274 -16.55 -31.77 2.58
CA LYS A 274 -17.95 -31.45 2.30
C LYS A 274 -18.51 -30.43 3.29
N GLU A 275 -18.32 -30.62 4.58
CA GLU A 275 -18.80 -29.70 5.62
C GLU A 275 -18.14 -28.33 5.50
N PHE A 276 -16.87 -28.30 5.10
CA PHE A 276 -16.20 -27.04 4.83
C PHE A 276 -16.80 -26.31 3.61
N ALA A 277 -17.13 -27.02 2.54
CA ALA A 277 -17.84 -26.44 1.39
C ALA A 277 -19.21 -25.86 1.78
N GLU A 278 -19.93 -26.56 2.67
CA GLU A 278 -21.19 -26.09 3.23
C GLU A 278 -21.01 -24.87 4.15
N SER A 279 -19.88 -24.74 4.84
CA SER A 279 -19.57 -23.57 5.68
C SER A 279 -19.42 -22.27 4.86
N VAL A 280 -18.95 -22.36 3.61
CA VAL A 280 -18.91 -21.21 2.68
C VAL A 280 -20.32 -20.71 2.41
N ASP A 281 -21.27 -21.60 2.12
CA ASP A 281 -22.67 -21.22 1.89
C ASP A 281 -23.33 -20.66 3.13
N ALA A 282 -23.06 -21.25 4.30
CA ALA A 282 -23.56 -20.75 5.57
C ALA A 282 -23.05 -19.33 5.87
N PHE A 283 -21.75 -19.08 5.67
CA PHE A 283 -21.14 -17.76 5.82
C PHE A 283 -21.74 -16.73 4.86
N LEU A 284 -21.85 -17.05 3.58
CA LEU A 284 -22.44 -16.18 2.58
C LEU A 284 -23.93 -15.89 2.87
N SER A 285 -24.69 -16.91 3.31
CA SER A 285 -26.08 -16.75 3.76
C SER A 285 -26.20 -15.81 4.95
N PHE A 286 -25.34 -15.98 5.95
CA PHE A 286 -25.32 -15.11 7.12
C PHE A 286 -25.04 -13.66 6.72
N GLY A 287 -24.11 -13.44 5.79
CA GLY A 287 -23.82 -12.15 5.20
C GLY A 287 -24.90 -11.60 4.25
N ARG A 288 -26.01 -12.34 4.04
CA ARG A 288 -27.09 -11.99 3.10
C ARG A 288 -26.63 -11.82 1.66
N TYR A 289 -25.57 -12.53 1.26
CA TYR A 289 -25.12 -12.59 -0.12
C TYR A 289 -25.97 -13.54 -0.95
N GLN A 290 -25.94 -13.34 -2.27
CA GLN A 290 -26.54 -14.32 -3.21
C GLN A 290 -25.69 -15.58 -3.25
N ILE A 291 -26.36 -16.74 -3.23
CA ILE A 291 -25.71 -18.05 -3.24
C ILE A 291 -25.79 -18.68 -4.62
N LEU A 292 -24.65 -19.06 -5.16
CA LEU A 292 -24.56 -19.79 -6.42
C LEU A 292 -25.14 -21.20 -6.23
N LYS A 293 -26.15 -21.53 -7.03
CA LYS A 293 -26.70 -22.88 -7.14
C LYS A 293 -26.09 -23.55 -8.37
N GLY A 294 -25.24 -24.56 -8.16
CA GLY A 294 -24.54 -25.25 -9.24
C GLY A 294 -23.23 -24.62 -9.67
N HIS A 295 -22.84 -24.80 -10.92
CA HIS A 295 -21.49 -24.42 -11.43
C HIS A 295 -21.47 -23.15 -12.29
N GLY A 296 -22.60 -22.48 -12.50
CA GLY A 296 -22.76 -21.37 -13.46
C GLY A 296 -23.14 -21.88 -14.86
N LEU A 297 -23.35 -20.93 -15.79
CA LEU A 297 -23.82 -21.22 -17.15
C LEU A 297 -22.68 -21.36 -18.18
N ILE A 298 -21.52 -20.83 -17.87
CA ILE A 298 -20.35 -20.77 -18.77
C ILE A 298 -19.20 -21.56 -18.14
N THR A 299 -18.62 -22.47 -18.92
CA THR A 299 -17.43 -23.21 -18.45
C THR A 299 -16.18 -22.36 -18.55
N ARG A 300 -15.16 -22.71 -17.80
CA ARG A 300 -13.88 -22.01 -17.79
C ARG A 300 -13.21 -22.05 -19.17
N GLU A 301 -13.26 -23.19 -19.83
CA GLU A 301 -12.67 -23.39 -21.16
C GLU A 301 -13.34 -22.48 -22.20
N THR A 302 -14.67 -22.36 -22.14
CA THR A 302 -15.43 -21.47 -23.05
C THR A 302 -15.06 -20.00 -22.81
N ALA A 303 -14.96 -19.59 -21.56
CA ALA A 303 -14.58 -18.22 -21.21
C ALA A 303 -13.14 -17.89 -21.64
N ASP A 304 -12.21 -18.78 -21.37
CA ASP A 304 -10.80 -18.61 -21.72
C ASP A 304 -10.59 -18.60 -23.25
N ALA A 305 -11.26 -19.48 -23.98
CA ALA A 305 -11.20 -19.49 -25.45
C ALA A 305 -11.65 -18.15 -26.05
N LYS A 306 -12.79 -17.62 -25.59
CA LYS A 306 -13.28 -16.31 -26.03
C LYS A 306 -12.31 -15.19 -25.64
N ALA A 307 -11.79 -15.18 -24.41
CA ALA A 307 -10.87 -14.15 -23.96
C ALA A 307 -9.58 -14.13 -24.77
N ILE A 308 -9.07 -15.30 -25.14
CA ILE A 308 -7.89 -15.44 -25.99
C ILE A 308 -8.16 -14.94 -27.42
N GLU A 309 -9.30 -15.28 -28.00
CA GLU A 309 -9.70 -14.83 -29.33
C GLU A 309 -9.81 -13.30 -29.39
N GLU A 310 -10.49 -12.69 -28.42
CA GLU A 310 -10.64 -11.24 -28.31
C GLU A 310 -9.29 -10.55 -28.11
N TYR A 311 -8.41 -11.12 -27.27
CA TYR A 311 -7.06 -10.61 -27.07
C TYR A 311 -6.21 -10.67 -28.33
N ASP A 312 -6.21 -11.79 -29.05
CA ASP A 312 -5.41 -11.96 -30.26
C ASP A 312 -5.90 -11.02 -31.38
N ALA A 313 -7.21 -10.79 -31.48
CA ALA A 313 -7.79 -9.81 -32.41
C ALA A 313 -7.43 -8.36 -32.02
N TYR A 314 -7.55 -8.00 -30.75
CA TYR A 314 -7.15 -6.69 -30.21
C TYR A 314 -5.66 -6.41 -30.46
N ASN A 315 -4.81 -7.39 -30.18
CA ASN A 315 -3.37 -7.26 -30.32
C ASN A 315 -2.93 -7.06 -31.78
N ARG A 316 -3.67 -7.63 -32.76
CA ARG A 316 -3.43 -7.39 -34.21
C ARG A 316 -3.81 -5.96 -34.64
N GLN A 317 -4.76 -5.33 -33.94
CA GLN A 317 -5.18 -3.95 -34.21
C GLN A 317 -4.25 -2.90 -33.62
N LEU A 318 -3.51 -3.26 -32.57
CA LEU A 318 -2.51 -2.37 -31.99
C LEU A 318 -1.37 -2.20 -32.99
N LYS A 319 -1.30 -1.01 -33.63
CA LYS A 319 -0.10 -0.62 -34.42
C LYS A 319 1.09 -0.65 -33.45
N PHE A 320 2.10 -1.40 -33.81
CA PHE A 320 3.34 -1.50 -33.03
C PHE A 320 4.04 -0.14 -33.08
N GLU A 321 3.81 0.71 -32.08
CA GLU A 321 4.70 1.86 -31.83
C GLU A 321 5.90 1.33 -31.06
N SER A 322 7.05 1.31 -31.69
CA SER A 322 8.31 0.97 -31.03
C SER A 322 8.60 2.04 -29.96
N ASP A 323 9.44 1.72 -28.97
CA ASP A 323 9.87 2.72 -27.99
C ASP A 323 10.61 3.88 -28.66
N PHE A 324 11.20 3.64 -29.81
CA PHE A 324 11.79 4.64 -30.69
C PHE A 324 10.72 5.59 -31.27
N ASP A 325 9.60 5.08 -31.77
CA ASP A 325 8.50 5.89 -32.29
C ASP A 325 7.87 6.76 -31.18
N LYS A 326 7.74 6.23 -29.97
CA LYS A 326 7.28 6.98 -28.79
C LYS A 326 8.25 8.09 -28.38
N GLN A 327 9.56 7.86 -28.47
CA GLN A 327 10.56 8.88 -28.22
C GLN A 327 10.54 9.97 -29.29
N ILE A 328 10.42 9.61 -30.56
CA ILE A 328 10.31 10.58 -31.67
C ILE A 328 9.04 11.42 -31.51
N LYS A 329 7.89 10.83 -31.17
CA LYS A 329 6.66 11.60 -30.89
C LYS A 329 6.87 12.59 -29.74
N LYS A 330 7.45 12.18 -28.64
CA LYS A 330 7.77 13.08 -27.50
C LYS A 330 8.71 14.22 -27.91
N PHE A 331 9.62 13.96 -28.83
CA PHE A 331 10.52 14.98 -29.38
C PHE A 331 9.77 15.96 -30.29
N LEU A 332 8.87 15.48 -31.13
CA LEU A 332 8.06 16.30 -32.04
C LEU A 332 6.99 17.10 -31.30
N ASP A 333 6.41 16.55 -30.24
CA ASP A 333 5.41 17.21 -29.40
C ASP A 333 6.01 18.17 -28.37
N GLY A 334 7.34 18.39 -28.37
CA GLY A 334 8.05 19.34 -27.51
C GLY A 334 8.11 18.95 -26.03
N THR A 335 7.70 17.71 -25.66
CA THR A 335 7.69 17.19 -24.27
C THR A 335 8.93 16.35 -23.94
N GLY A 336 9.89 16.21 -24.87
CA GLY A 336 11.16 15.51 -24.67
C GLY A 336 12.18 16.35 -23.89
N PRO A 337 13.20 15.72 -23.27
CA PRO A 337 14.27 16.44 -22.58
C PRO A 337 15.02 17.32 -23.58
N ARG A 338 15.06 18.63 -23.33
CA ARG A 338 15.85 19.58 -24.12
C ARG A 338 17.31 19.15 -24.10
N ALA A 339 17.91 18.98 -25.27
CA ALA A 339 19.34 18.76 -25.38
C ALA A 339 20.10 19.88 -24.65
N ARG A 340 20.97 19.53 -23.70
CA ARG A 340 21.89 20.48 -23.10
C ARG A 340 22.75 21.05 -24.22
N LYS A 341 22.69 22.38 -24.44
CA LYS A 341 23.70 23.07 -25.23
C LYS A 341 25.05 22.85 -24.55
N VAL A 342 25.93 22.17 -25.25
CA VAL A 342 27.35 22.11 -24.90
C VAL A 342 27.89 23.45 -25.34
N GLU A 343 28.24 24.30 -24.39
CA GLU A 343 29.20 25.43 -24.56
C GLU A 343 30.57 24.96 -24.07
#